data_c5f67ddaa2a3def98cd7e844f1aa2bcd
#
_entry.id   c5f67ddaa2a3def98cd7e844f1aa2bcd
#
_cell.length_a   1.000
_cell.length_b   1.000
_cell.length_c   1.000
_cell.angle_alpha   90.00
_cell.angle_beta   90.00
_cell.angle_gamma   90.00
#
_symmetry.space_group_name_H-M   'P 1'
#
loop_
_entity.id
_entity.type
_entity.pdbx_description
1 polymer ?
#
loop_
_entity_poly.entity_id
_entity_poly.type
_entity_poly.pdbx_seq_one_letter_code
_entity_poly.pdbx_strand_id
1 'polypeptide(L)'
;MKEDSPAILYGCGEMNFFDSGGLAVVGSRNVDDELIAYTEKIGRLAAKADRTLVSGGARGIDQAAMRGALEAGGKVIGVLADGLERSAMNRENRSHFMNGRLVMISPYDPSAGFNVGHAMQRNKLIYALSNAALVVSSDYDKGGTWTGAVEQLDKLKYIPVYIRTLGPSSKGLDGLRRKGALPWPNPSTTEELANVLSVIPKNERTVPIQEELVYCAKEQPSPTYVPQVVIREGQSSEPQADCAATDLAKELFVKVTELMHQLKGSHTDSEIASILNVTKSQAKEWIERAIKEGWMLKQGRPMRYTVISR
;
A
#
# COMPACT_ATOMS: atom_id res chain seq x y z
N MET A 1 4.61 11.54 -5.70
CA MET A 1 3.32 10.88 -6.08
C MET A 1 2.14 11.83 -6.27
N LYS A 2 2.28 13.13 -6.50
CA LYS A 2 1.11 14.05 -6.46
C LYS A 2 -0.06 13.61 -7.38
N GLU A 3 0.21 13.19 -8.60
CA GLU A 3 -0.83 12.81 -9.58
C GLU A 3 -1.23 11.32 -9.51
N ASP A 4 -0.39 10.45 -8.94
CA ASP A 4 -0.61 9.00 -8.84
C ASP A 4 -1.01 8.55 -7.42
N SER A 5 -1.17 9.46 -6.47
CA SER A 5 -1.60 9.13 -5.12
C SER A 5 -3.06 8.71 -5.12
N PRO A 6 -3.41 7.57 -4.51
CA PRO A 6 -4.82 7.25 -4.31
C PRO A 6 -5.45 8.26 -3.33
N ALA A 7 -6.67 8.68 -3.61
CA ALA A 7 -7.41 9.59 -2.73
C ALA A 7 -7.75 8.93 -1.39
N ILE A 8 -7.91 7.62 -1.37
CA ILE A 8 -8.24 6.82 -0.19
C ILE A 8 -7.32 5.61 -0.16
N LEU A 9 -6.77 5.32 1.03
CA LEU A 9 -6.12 4.07 1.36
C LEU A 9 -6.89 3.41 2.49
N TYR A 10 -7.34 2.19 2.25
CA TYR A 10 -7.88 1.32 3.28
C TYR A 10 -6.74 0.60 3.96
N GLY A 11 -6.81 0.45 5.28
CA GLY A 11 -5.74 -0.19 6.04
C GLY A 11 -6.27 -1.07 7.17
N CYS A 12 -5.51 -2.12 7.50
CA CYS A 12 -5.73 -2.99 8.64
C CYS A 12 -4.39 -3.21 9.35
N GLY A 13 -4.35 -3.02 10.65
CA GLY A 13 -3.16 -3.08 11.49
C GLY A 13 -2.72 -1.70 12.01
N GLU A 14 -1.63 -1.67 12.76
CA GLU A 14 -1.10 -0.46 13.38
C GLU A 14 -0.23 0.33 12.40
N MET A 15 -0.56 1.62 12.16
CA MET A 15 0.04 2.39 11.08
C MET A 15 1.27 3.22 11.48
N ASN A 16 1.81 3.04 12.68
CA ASN A 16 2.88 3.88 13.25
C ASN A 16 4.21 3.80 12.52
N PHE A 17 4.41 2.84 11.62
CA PHE A 17 5.68 2.64 10.93
C PHE A 17 5.67 2.99 9.43
N PHE A 18 4.65 3.72 8.98
CA PHE A 18 4.63 4.22 7.60
C PHE A 18 5.77 5.22 7.33
N ASP A 19 6.11 6.03 8.30
CA ASP A 19 7.13 7.07 8.17
C ASP A 19 8.56 6.55 8.31
N SER A 20 8.74 5.29 8.73
CA SER A 20 10.07 4.71 8.95
C SER A 20 10.83 4.41 7.65
N GLY A 21 10.17 4.46 6.51
CA GLY A 21 10.69 3.96 5.25
C GLY A 21 10.93 2.44 5.31
N GLY A 22 11.66 1.89 4.36
CA GLY A 22 11.93 0.46 4.41
C GLY A 22 12.56 -0.10 3.15
N LEU A 23 12.60 -1.44 3.10
CA LEU A 23 13.06 -2.20 1.95
C LEU A 23 11.86 -2.81 1.21
N ALA A 24 11.62 -2.37 -0.03
CA ALA A 24 10.72 -3.08 -0.92
C ALA A 24 11.39 -4.37 -1.42
N VAL A 25 10.67 -5.49 -1.33
CA VAL A 25 11.12 -6.77 -1.93
C VAL A 25 10.01 -7.28 -2.83
N VAL A 26 10.34 -7.45 -4.11
CA VAL A 26 9.40 -7.88 -5.14
C VAL A 26 10.00 -8.95 -6.03
N GLY A 27 9.16 -9.78 -6.64
CA GLY A 27 9.63 -10.79 -7.57
C GLY A 27 8.55 -11.64 -8.20
N SER A 28 8.97 -12.71 -8.87
CA SER A 28 8.10 -13.65 -9.58
C SER A 28 7.29 -14.50 -8.60
N ARG A 29 6.11 -14.92 -9.07
CA ARG A 29 5.20 -15.79 -8.30
C ARG A 29 5.64 -17.26 -8.28
N ASN A 30 6.25 -17.70 -9.36
CA ASN A 30 6.75 -19.06 -9.53
C ASN A 30 8.27 -19.04 -9.42
N VAL A 31 8.78 -19.50 -8.31
CA VAL A 31 10.21 -19.56 -7.97
C VAL A 31 10.49 -20.85 -7.24
N ASP A 32 11.73 -21.28 -7.27
CA ASP A 32 12.23 -22.45 -6.56
C ASP A 32 12.44 -22.18 -5.06
N ASP A 33 12.69 -23.27 -4.32
CA ASP A 33 12.89 -23.20 -2.87
C ASP A 33 14.17 -22.45 -2.47
N GLU A 34 15.19 -22.45 -3.34
CA GLU A 34 16.43 -21.72 -3.10
C GLU A 34 16.19 -20.21 -3.11
N LEU A 35 15.43 -19.71 -4.07
CA LEU A 35 15.04 -18.30 -4.12
C LEU A 35 14.09 -17.92 -2.97
N ILE A 36 13.21 -18.83 -2.56
CA ILE A 36 12.37 -18.62 -1.37
C ILE A 36 13.25 -18.46 -0.12
N ALA A 37 14.18 -19.40 0.12
CA ALA A 37 15.08 -19.35 1.27
C ALA A 37 15.98 -18.09 1.26
N TYR A 38 16.51 -17.73 0.10
CA TYR A 38 17.25 -16.48 -0.06
C TYR A 38 16.41 -15.26 0.31
N THR A 39 15.17 -15.21 -0.17
CA THR A 39 14.27 -14.08 0.06
C THR A 39 13.86 -13.96 1.53
N GLU A 40 13.60 -15.09 2.19
CA GLU A 40 13.33 -15.11 3.64
C GLU A 40 14.53 -14.60 4.45
N LYS A 41 15.76 -14.95 4.03
CA LYS A 41 16.98 -14.43 4.67
C LYS A 41 17.06 -12.90 4.56
N ILE A 42 16.67 -12.32 3.43
CA ILE A 42 16.60 -10.86 3.25
C ILE A 42 15.53 -10.26 4.18
N GLY A 43 14.35 -10.88 4.27
CA GLY A 43 13.30 -10.44 5.21
C GLY A 43 13.76 -10.47 6.66
N ARG A 44 14.41 -11.56 7.08
CA ARG A 44 15.01 -11.67 8.43
C ARG A 44 16.08 -10.61 8.69
N LEU A 45 16.90 -10.28 7.70
CA LEU A 45 17.90 -9.23 7.83
C LEU A 45 17.27 -7.84 7.99
N ALA A 46 16.23 -7.54 7.21
CA ALA A 46 15.49 -6.29 7.34
C ALA A 46 14.89 -6.14 8.76
N ALA A 47 14.29 -7.21 9.29
CA ALA A 47 13.76 -7.24 10.65
C ALA A 47 14.83 -6.96 11.71
N LYS A 48 16.00 -7.63 11.61
CA LYS A 48 17.13 -7.44 12.53
C LYS A 48 17.70 -6.02 12.48
N ALA A 49 17.62 -5.36 11.33
CA ALA A 49 18.05 -3.98 11.14
C ALA A 49 16.97 -2.95 11.56
N ASP A 50 15.87 -3.39 12.17
CA ASP A 50 14.67 -2.57 12.48
C ASP A 50 14.18 -1.77 11.25
N ARG A 51 14.22 -2.40 10.08
CA ARG A 51 13.71 -1.81 8.83
C ARG A 51 12.41 -2.47 8.42
N THR A 52 11.44 -1.65 8.09
CA THR A 52 10.15 -2.13 7.61
C THR A 52 10.31 -2.83 6.25
N LEU A 53 9.75 -4.04 6.12
CA LEU A 53 9.68 -4.71 4.83
C LEU A 53 8.38 -4.30 4.13
N VAL A 54 8.48 -3.90 2.87
CA VAL A 54 7.32 -3.51 2.05
C VAL A 54 7.19 -4.47 0.88
N SER A 55 6.03 -5.08 0.70
CA SER A 55 5.81 -6.00 -0.43
C SER A 55 4.35 -6.08 -0.85
N GLY A 56 4.10 -6.79 -1.94
CA GLY A 56 2.77 -6.89 -2.53
C GLY A 56 1.91 -8.05 -2.03
N GLY A 57 2.41 -8.92 -1.19
CA GLY A 57 1.67 -10.09 -0.70
C GLY A 57 1.38 -11.15 -1.76
N ALA A 58 1.91 -11.05 -2.98
CA ALA A 58 1.74 -12.05 -4.01
C ALA A 58 2.48 -13.35 -3.66
N ARG A 59 1.98 -14.49 -4.15
CA ARG A 59 2.67 -15.78 -3.96
C ARG A 59 4.11 -15.71 -4.47
N GLY A 60 5.01 -16.50 -3.89
CA GLY A 60 6.42 -16.56 -4.25
C GLY A 60 7.26 -15.55 -3.46
N ILE A 61 8.00 -14.70 -4.16
CA ILE A 61 8.98 -13.78 -3.55
C ILE A 61 8.35 -12.85 -2.51
N ASP A 62 7.23 -12.23 -2.83
CA ASP A 62 6.60 -11.25 -1.94
C ASP A 62 6.23 -11.91 -0.59
N GLN A 63 5.54 -13.05 -0.63
CA GLN A 63 5.16 -13.77 0.59
C GLN A 63 6.37 -14.31 1.36
N ALA A 64 7.42 -14.78 0.66
CA ALA A 64 8.65 -15.25 1.30
C ALA A 64 9.35 -14.12 2.05
N ALA A 65 9.46 -12.93 1.45
CA ALA A 65 10.04 -11.77 2.10
C ALA A 65 9.27 -11.37 3.36
N MET A 66 7.94 -11.28 3.24
CA MET A 66 7.05 -10.92 4.36
C MET A 66 7.14 -11.95 5.49
N ARG A 67 7.09 -13.25 5.16
CA ARG A 67 7.23 -14.33 6.14
C ARG A 67 8.57 -14.25 6.88
N GLY A 68 9.68 -14.14 6.16
CA GLY A 68 11.00 -14.04 6.78
C GLY A 68 11.14 -12.86 7.73
N ALA A 69 10.53 -11.70 7.40
CA ALA A 69 10.52 -10.54 8.27
C ALA A 69 9.65 -10.76 9.52
N LEU A 70 8.43 -11.26 9.35
CA LEU A 70 7.48 -11.49 10.44
C LEU A 70 7.98 -12.56 11.45
N GLU A 71 8.55 -13.68 10.94
CA GLU A 71 9.15 -14.73 11.78
C GLU A 71 10.33 -14.19 12.62
N ALA A 72 11.08 -13.25 12.11
CA ALA A 72 12.16 -12.58 12.83
C ALA A 72 11.68 -11.43 13.74
N GLY A 73 10.38 -11.23 13.85
CA GLY A 73 9.78 -10.20 14.71
C GLY A 73 9.79 -8.79 14.12
N GLY A 74 10.06 -8.65 12.82
CA GLY A 74 10.10 -7.37 12.12
C GLY A 74 8.73 -6.83 11.75
N LYS A 75 8.75 -5.60 11.23
CA LYS A 75 7.58 -4.84 10.77
C LYS A 75 7.39 -5.03 9.26
N VAL A 76 6.16 -5.24 8.85
CA VAL A 76 5.82 -5.51 7.44
C VAL A 76 4.63 -4.65 6.99
N ILE A 77 4.76 -4.04 5.83
CA ILE A 77 3.66 -3.40 5.10
C ILE A 77 3.34 -4.26 3.88
N GLY A 78 2.15 -4.83 3.86
CA GLY A 78 1.60 -5.52 2.70
C GLY A 78 0.71 -4.58 1.88
N VAL A 79 1.10 -4.29 0.65
CA VAL A 79 0.29 -3.47 -0.26
C VAL A 79 -0.49 -4.39 -1.17
N LEU A 80 -1.81 -4.45 -1.04
CA LEU A 80 -2.66 -5.41 -1.73
C LEU A 80 -3.17 -4.89 -3.09
N ALA A 81 -3.40 -5.81 -4.01
CA ALA A 81 -3.99 -5.55 -5.32
C ALA A 81 -5.50 -5.86 -5.38
N ASP A 82 -6.05 -6.32 -4.27
CA ASP A 82 -7.44 -6.64 -4.02
C ASP A 82 -7.90 -5.98 -2.72
N GLY A 83 -9.13 -6.24 -2.31
CA GLY A 83 -9.69 -5.71 -1.07
C GLY A 83 -9.04 -6.31 0.18
N LEU A 84 -9.09 -5.55 1.26
CA LEU A 84 -8.51 -5.91 2.56
C LEU A 84 -9.26 -7.01 3.29
N GLU A 85 -10.56 -7.17 3.03
CA GLU A 85 -11.45 -8.05 3.80
C GLU A 85 -10.89 -9.46 3.94
N ARG A 86 -10.51 -10.08 2.83
CA ARG A 86 -9.97 -11.45 2.82
C ARG A 86 -8.68 -11.58 3.61
N SER A 87 -7.80 -10.60 3.52
CA SER A 87 -6.49 -10.60 4.19
C SER A 87 -6.62 -10.29 5.68
N ALA A 88 -7.54 -9.41 6.05
CA ALA A 88 -7.84 -9.07 7.44
C ALA A 88 -8.48 -10.25 8.19
N MET A 89 -9.30 -11.07 7.51
CA MET A 89 -9.94 -12.24 8.09
C MET A 89 -9.04 -13.49 8.11
N ASN A 90 -7.85 -13.46 7.49
CA ASN A 90 -6.94 -14.60 7.49
C ASN A 90 -6.36 -14.81 8.90
N ARG A 91 -6.54 -16.03 9.44
CA ARG A 91 -6.06 -16.43 10.78
C ARG A 91 -4.55 -16.30 10.93
N GLU A 92 -3.78 -16.57 9.88
CA GLU A 92 -2.31 -16.44 9.89
C GLU A 92 -1.86 -14.99 10.12
N ASN A 93 -2.60 -14.01 9.58
CA ASN A 93 -2.28 -12.60 9.73
C ASN A 93 -2.69 -12.03 11.09
N ARG A 94 -3.70 -12.65 11.74
CA ARG A 94 -4.32 -12.12 12.97
C ARG A 94 -3.31 -11.84 14.09
N SER A 95 -2.43 -12.79 14.38
CA SER A 95 -1.41 -12.61 15.40
C SER A 95 -0.45 -11.47 15.09
N HIS A 96 -0.10 -11.28 13.83
CA HIS A 96 0.79 -10.22 13.40
C HIS A 96 0.14 -8.84 13.44
N PHE A 97 -1.16 -8.73 13.14
CA PHE A 97 -1.93 -7.50 13.33
C PHE A 97 -2.01 -7.13 14.82
N MET A 98 -2.39 -8.07 15.68
CA MET A 98 -2.53 -7.85 17.12
C MET A 98 -1.22 -7.46 17.80
N ASN A 99 -0.09 -7.97 17.30
CA ASN A 99 1.24 -7.65 17.83
C ASN A 99 1.84 -6.37 17.21
N GLY A 100 1.09 -5.62 16.38
CA GLY A 100 1.55 -4.40 15.73
C GLY A 100 2.72 -4.60 14.76
N ARG A 101 2.86 -5.80 14.16
CA ARG A 101 3.97 -6.13 13.24
C ARG A 101 3.58 -6.17 11.77
N LEU A 102 2.30 -6.25 11.50
CA LEU A 102 1.78 -6.31 10.14
C LEU A 102 0.78 -5.18 9.93
N VAL A 103 0.95 -4.46 8.84
CA VAL A 103 -0.08 -3.59 8.27
C VAL A 103 -0.35 -4.05 6.85
N MET A 104 -1.61 -4.17 6.52
CA MET A 104 -2.03 -4.35 5.14
C MET A 104 -2.80 -3.14 4.67
N ILE A 105 -2.48 -2.66 3.47
CA ILE A 105 -3.14 -1.53 2.84
C ILE A 105 -3.59 -1.88 1.44
N SER A 106 -4.66 -1.24 1.01
CA SER A 106 -5.16 -1.31 -0.36
C SER A 106 -5.76 0.04 -0.80
N PRO A 107 -5.50 0.50 -2.04
CA PRO A 107 -6.21 1.65 -2.59
C PRO A 107 -7.60 1.28 -3.12
N TYR A 108 -8.05 0.03 -2.95
CA TYR A 108 -9.28 -0.52 -3.50
C TYR A 108 -10.29 -0.80 -2.39
N ASP A 109 -11.57 -0.82 -2.76
CA ASP A 109 -12.65 -1.16 -1.82
C ASP A 109 -12.32 -2.44 -1.04
N PRO A 110 -12.58 -2.52 0.27
CA PRO A 110 -12.27 -3.68 1.10
C PRO A 110 -12.79 -5.02 0.58
N SER A 111 -13.89 -5.01 -0.19
CA SER A 111 -14.49 -6.20 -0.81
C SER A 111 -14.06 -6.42 -2.27
N ALA A 112 -13.19 -5.56 -2.81
CA ALA A 112 -12.78 -5.65 -4.21
C ALA A 112 -12.04 -6.96 -4.51
N GLY A 113 -12.38 -7.60 -5.64
CA GLY A 113 -11.68 -8.76 -6.15
C GLY A 113 -10.33 -8.40 -6.79
N PHE A 114 -9.49 -9.41 -6.95
CA PHE A 114 -8.21 -9.25 -7.66
C PHE A 114 -8.41 -8.84 -9.12
N ASN A 115 -7.62 -7.84 -9.55
CA ASN A 115 -7.56 -7.37 -10.93
C ASN A 115 -6.08 -7.09 -11.31
N VAL A 116 -5.69 -7.48 -12.54
CA VAL A 116 -4.31 -7.29 -13.02
C VAL A 116 -3.94 -5.80 -13.11
N GLY A 117 -4.86 -4.95 -13.55
CA GLY A 117 -4.67 -3.50 -13.59
C GLY A 117 -4.44 -2.92 -12.19
N HIS A 118 -5.17 -3.39 -11.20
CA HIS A 118 -4.97 -3.05 -9.79
C HIS A 118 -3.57 -3.42 -9.30
N ALA A 119 -3.09 -4.63 -9.64
CA ALA A 119 -1.75 -5.07 -9.25
C ALA A 119 -0.66 -4.17 -9.83
N MET A 120 -0.82 -3.68 -11.06
CA MET A 120 0.13 -2.76 -11.69
C MET A 120 0.12 -1.38 -11.04
N GLN A 121 -1.07 -0.79 -10.81
CA GLN A 121 -1.21 0.51 -10.16
C GLN A 121 -0.69 0.48 -8.72
N ARG A 122 -1.01 -0.57 -7.96
CA ARG A 122 -0.58 -0.79 -6.60
C ARG A 122 0.95 -0.84 -6.45
N ASN A 123 1.69 -1.34 -7.45
CA ASN A 123 3.15 -1.42 -7.38
C ASN A 123 3.82 -0.06 -7.13
N LYS A 124 3.23 1.04 -7.61
CA LYS A 124 3.71 2.39 -7.32
C LYS A 124 3.76 2.69 -5.82
N LEU A 125 2.79 2.18 -5.06
CA LEU A 125 2.73 2.36 -3.60
C LEU A 125 3.84 1.59 -2.89
N ILE A 126 4.20 0.39 -3.37
CA ILE A 126 5.32 -0.39 -2.81
C ILE A 126 6.61 0.44 -2.88
N TYR A 127 6.90 1.03 -4.04
CA TYR A 127 8.08 1.86 -4.20
C TYR A 127 8.00 3.16 -3.40
N ALA A 128 6.84 3.80 -3.37
CA ALA A 128 6.65 5.07 -2.67
C ALA A 128 6.80 4.98 -1.14
N LEU A 129 6.52 3.80 -0.56
CA LEU A 129 6.63 3.53 0.88
C LEU A 129 8.00 3.01 1.30
N SER A 130 8.99 3.00 0.40
CA SER A 130 10.29 2.37 0.65
C SER A 130 11.44 3.33 0.39
N ASN A 131 12.62 3.04 0.97
CA ASN A 131 13.87 3.77 0.71
C ASN A 131 14.68 3.15 -0.44
N ALA A 132 14.54 1.85 -0.64
CA ALA A 132 15.16 1.10 -1.73
C ALA A 132 14.28 -0.09 -2.10
N ALA A 133 14.44 -0.61 -3.32
CA ALA A 133 13.73 -1.80 -3.77
C ALA A 133 14.71 -2.87 -4.25
N LEU A 134 14.46 -4.12 -3.86
CA LEU A 134 15.16 -5.31 -4.35
C LEU A 134 14.23 -6.14 -5.23
N VAL A 135 14.57 -6.31 -6.48
CA VAL A 135 13.96 -7.26 -7.40
C VAL A 135 14.74 -8.57 -7.32
N VAL A 136 14.15 -9.59 -6.69
CA VAL A 136 14.78 -10.90 -6.50
C VAL A 136 14.75 -11.73 -7.78
N SER A 137 13.63 -11.70 -8.48
CA SER A 137 13.45 -12.40 -9.76
C SER A 137 12.43 -11.66 -10.63
N SER A 138 12.61 -11.74 -11.94
CA SER A 138 11.68 -11.16 -12.91
C SER A 138 11.78 -11.86 -14.24
N ASP A 139 10.67 -12.08 -14.92
CA ASP A 139 10.65 -12.42 -16.32
C ASP A 139 11.03 -11.21 -17.16
N TYR A 140 11.65 -11.45 -18.32
CA TYR A 140 11.97 -10.38 -19.25
C TYR A 140 10.74 -9.94 -20.02
N ASP A 141 10.46 -8.64 -20.00
CA ASP A 141 9.36 -7.98 -20.72
C ASP A 141 7.97 -8.54 -20.42
N LYS A 142 7.80 -9.20 -19.27
CA LYS A 142 6.53 -9.82 -18.85
C LYS A 142 6.27 -9.66 -17.35
N GLY A 143 4.97 -9.54 -17.04
CA GLY A 143 4.46 -9.59 -15.66
C GLY A 143 4.61 -8.29 -14.88
N GLY A 144 3.91 -8.26 -13.73
CA GLY A 144 3.81 -7.07 -12.88
C GLY A 144 5.14 -6.62 -12.29
N THR A 145 6.04 -7.57 -11.96
CA THR A 145 7.37 -7.23 -11.41
C THR A 145 8.21 -6.48 -12.44
N TRP A 146 8.27 -6.99 -13.68
CA TRP A 146 9.00 -6.31 -14.76
C TRP A 146 8.43 -4.91 -15.02
N THR A 147 7.12 -4.84 -15.29
CA THR A 147 6.46 -3.57 -15.63
C THR A 147 6.61 -2.53 -14.52
N GLY A 148 6.41 -2.93 -13.26
CA GLY A 148 6.55 -2.04 -12.11
C GLY A 148 7.98 -1.55 -11.92
N ALA A 149 8.99 -2.44 -12.06
CA ALA A 149 10.40 -2.07 -11.95
C ALA A 149 10.83 -1.13 -13.09
N VAL A 150 10.39 -1.40 -14.32
CA VAL A 150 10.65 -0.52 -15.48
C VAL A 150 9.98 0.84 -15.29
N GLU A 151 8.74 0.88 -14.84
CA GLU A 151 8.05 2.15 -14.55
C GLU A 151 8.79 2.94 -13.46
N GLN A 152 9.27 2.25 -12.41
CA GLN A 152 10.06 2.89 -11.36
C GLN A 152 11.38 3.46 -11.89
N LEU A 153 12.11 2.70 -12.73
CA LEU A 153 13.39 3.12 -13.29
C LEU A 153 13.26 4.25 -14.32
N ASP A 154 12.28 4.15 -15.22
CA ASP A 154 12.15 5.06 -16.36
C ASP A 154 11.37 6.35 -15.99
N LYS A 155 10.29 6.23 -15.20
CA LYS A 155 9.32 7.31 -14.96
C LYS A 155 9.30 7.83 -13.53
N LEU A 156 9.04 6.95 -12.55
CA LEU A 156 8.76 7.37 -11.18
C LEU A 156 10.01 7.86 -10.44
N LYS A 157 11.09 7.09 -10.52
CA LYS A 157 12.40 7.41 -9.93
C LYS A 157 12.34 7.82 -8.46
N TYR A 158 11.42 7.22 -7.70
CA TYR A 158 11.24 7.54 -6.27
C TYR A 158 12.42 7.08 -5.43
N ILE A 159 12.89 5.87 -5.71
CA ILE A 159 13.91 5.15 -4.93
C ILE A 159 14.86 4.37 -5.84
N PRO A 160 16.09 4.02 -5.39
CA PRO A 160 16.96 3.12 -6.12
C PRO A 160 16.36 1.72 -6.21
N VAL A 161 16.52 1.10 -7.38
CA VAL A 161 16.10 -0.28 -7.63
C VAL A 161 17.34 -1.14 -7.76
N TYR A 162 17.44 -2.17 -6.94
CA TYR A 162 18.48 -3.18 -6.95
C TYR A 162 17.94 -4.47 -7.56
N ILE A 163 18.83 -5.23 -8.19
CA ILE A 163 18.56 -6.60 -8.67
C ILE A 163 19.44 -7.59 -7.93
N ARG A 164 18.91 -8.78 -7.66
CA ARG A 164 19.68 -9.89 -7.09
C ARG A 164 20.88 -10.22 -7.95
N THR A 165 22.02 -10.44 -7.30
CA THR A 165 23.31 -10.79 -7.95
C THR A 165 23.78 -12.20 -7.63
N LEU A 166 23.29 -12.82 -6.55
CA LEU A 166 23.64 -14.20 -6.20
C LEU A 166 22.79 -15.21 -6.97
N GLY A 167 23.40 -16.33 -7.30
CA GLY A 167 22.79 -17.41 -8.08
C GLY A 167 22.76 -17.14 -9.59
N PRO A 168 22.02 -17.98 -10.35
CA PRO A 168 21.97 -17.87 -11.80
C PRO A 168 21.40 -16.52 -12.25
N SER A 169 22.02 -15.93 -13.27
CA SER A 169 21.49 -14.75 -13.94
C SER A 169 20.17 -15.08 -14.67
N SER A 170 19.26 -14.11 -14.73
CA SER A 170 18.05 -14.23 -15.52
C SER A 170 17.93 -13.09 -16.54
N LYS A 171 17.35 -13.41 -17.71
CA LYS A 171 17.13 -12.42 -18.77
C LYS A 171 16.35 -11.18 -18.24
N GLY A 172 15.46 -11.36 -17.28
CA GLY A 172 14.71 -10.28 -16.67
C GLY A 172 15.61 -9.38 -15.83
N LEU A 173 16.41 -9.93 -14.93
CA LEU A 173 17.34 -9.14 -14.11
C LEU A 173 18.37 -8.42 -14.96
N ASP A 174 18.95 -9.10 -15.96
CA ASP A 174 19.88 -8.47 -16.91
C ASP A 174 19.25 -7.33 -17.71
N GLY A 175 17.97 -7.48 -18.07
CA GLY A 175 17.19 -6.44 -18.70
C GLY A 175 16.99 -5.21 -17.81
N LEU A 176 16.64 -5.42 -16.54
CA LEU A 176 16.51 -4.34 -15.55
C LEU A 176 17.85 -3.64 -15.28
N ARG A 177 18.95 -4.41 -15.25
CA ARG A 177 20.29 -3.83 -15.10
C ARG A 177 20.63 -2.89 -16.26
N ARG A 178 20.33 -3.27 -17.50
CA ARG A 178 20.52 -2.39 -18.68
C ARG A 178 19.66 -1.13 -18.62
N LYS A 179 18.55 -1.16 -17.89
CA LYS A 179 17.68 0.00 -17.64
C LYS A 179 18.10 0.87 -16.43
N GLY A 180 19.21 0.52 -15.78
CA GLY A 180 19.78 1.31 -14.69
C GLY A 180 19.53 0.75 -13.29
N ALA A 181 18.99 -0.46 -13.16
CA ALA A 181 18.95 -1.13 -11.85
C ALA A 181 20.36 -1.46 -11.35
N LEU A 182 20.57 -1.25 -10.06
CA LEU A 182 21.86 -1.43 -9.40
C LEU A 182 22.06 -2.90 -8.99
N PRO A 183 23.31 -3.41 -8.95
CA PRO A 183 23.59 -4.72 -8.40
C PRO A 183 23.34 -4.70 -6.87
N TRP A 184 22.62 -5.71 -6.36
CA TRP A 184 22.42 -5.86 -4.92
C TRP A 184 23.74 -6.26 -4.24
N PRO A 185 24.22 -5.50 -3.25
CA PRO A 185 25.52 -5.76 -2.61
C PRO A 185 25.52 -6.98 -1.67
N ASN A 186 24.38 -7.64 -1.50
CA ASN A 186 24.18 -8.80 -0.62
C ASN A 186 24.61 -8.55 0.82
N PRO A 187 24.05 -7.56 1.50
CA PRO A 187 24.39 -7.26 2.87
C PRO A 187 24.19 -8.48 3.77
N SER A 188 25.14 -8.72 4.65
CA SER A 188 25.13 -9.80 5.63
C SER A 188 24.90 -9.30 7.05
N THR A 189 25.14 -8.01 7.28
CA THR A 189 24.97 -7.33 8.56
C THR A 189 23.89 -6.25 8.50
N THR A 190 23.39 -5.87 9.67
CA THR A 190 22.41 -4.77 9.82
C THR A 190 22.97 -3.43 9.37
N GLU A 191 24.25 -3.19 9.61
CA GLU A 191 24.97 -1.95 9.24
C GLU A 191 25.12 -1.85 7.71
N GLU A 192 25.52 -2.95 7.06
CA GLU A 192 25.60 -3.00 5.59
C GLU A 192 24.22 -2.72 4.95
N LEU A 193 23.14 -3.31 5.49
CA LEU A 193 21.81 -3.03 4.99
C LEU A 193 21.40 -1.58 5.23
N ALA A 194 21.69 -1.02 6.40
CA ALA A 194 21.41 0.38 6.69
C ALA A 194 22.12 1.33 5.70
N ASN A 195 23.38 1.03 5.35
CA ASN A 195 24.12 1.77 4.35
C ASN A 195 23.46 1.73 2.96
N VAL A 196 22.97 0.55 2.53
CA VAL A 196 22.23 0.42 1.27
C VAL A 196 20.96 1.28 1.26
N LEU A 197 20.24 1.31 2.39
CA LEU A 197 18.98 2.06 2.51
C LEU A 197 19.18 3.57 2.69
N SER A 198 20.37 4.01 3.07
CA SER A 198 20.72 5.44 3.21
C SER A 198 21.16 6.09 1.91
N VAL A 199 21.32 5.34 0.82
CA VAL A 199 21.67 5.89 -0.49
C VAL A 199 20.47 6.67 -1.02
N ILE A 200 20.50 7.98 -0.82
CA ILE A 200 19.51 8.90 -1.42
C ILE A 200 19.79 8.94 -2.92
N PRO A 201 18.82 8.63 -3.79
CA PRO A 201 19.01 8.85 -5.22
C PRO A 201 19.34 10.32 -5.43
N LYS A 202 20.42 10.61 -6.16
CA LYS A 202 20.75 11.98 -6.62
C LYS A 202 19.71 12.42 -7.64
N ASN A 203 18.48 12.63 -7.21
CA ASN A 203 17.53 13.45 -7.92
C ASN A 203 17.72 14.87 -7.39
N GLU A 204 18.27 15.75 -8.20
CA GLU A 204 18.23 17.20 -8.01
C GLU A 204 16.76 17.67 -8.03
N ARG A 205 16.01 17.27 -7.03
CA ARG A 205 14.77 17.93 -6.65
C ARG A 205 15.14 18.90 -5.54
N THR A 206 15.61 20.08 -5.93
CA THR A 206 15.41 21.28 -5.13
C THR A 206 13.90 21.39 -4.91
N VAL A 207 13.44 20.81 -3.82
CA VAL A 207 12.15 21.19 -3.24
C VAL A 207 12.37 22.66 -2.86
N PRO A 208 11.65 23.63 -3.44
CA PRO A 208 11.70 24.98 -2.90
C PRO A 208 11.20 24.85 -1.47
N ILE A 209 12.06 25.18 -0.53
CA ILE A 209 11.69 25.38 0.87
C ILE A 209 10.61 26.47 0.80
N GLN A 210 9.36 26.09 0.92
CA GLN A 210 8.32 27.04 1.23
C GLN A 210 8.69 27.58 2.62
N GLU A 211 9.16 28.83 2.65
CA GLU A 211 9.27 29.57 3.89
C GLU A 211 7.92 29.43 4.61
N GLU A 212 7.95 28.82 5.76
CA GLU A 212 6.80 28.79 6.66
C GLU A 212 6.42 30.25 6.90
N LEU A 213 5.29 30.66 6.34
CA LEU A 213 4.60 31.86 6.75
C LEU A 213 4.18 31.66 8.21
N VAL A 214 5.04 32.09 9.12
CA VAL A 214 4.71 32.19 10.54
C VAL A 214 3.59 33.22 10.66
N TYR A 215 2.37 32.73 10.64
CA TYR A 215 1.21 33.54 10.96
C TYR A 215 1.17 33.68 12.50
N CYS A 216 1.66 34.81 12.99
CA CYS A 216 1.48 35.22 14.38
C CYS A 216 -0.03 35.45 14.65
N ALA A 217 -0.74 34.40 14.99
CA ALA A 217 -2.06 34.53 15.60
C ALA A 217 -1.86 34.94 17.06
N LYS A 218 -2.27 36.15 17.41
CA LYS A 218 -2.41 36.61 18.79
C LYS A 218 -3.46 35.73 19.47
N GLU A 219 -3.01 34.91 20.42
CA GLU A 219 -3.88 34.12 21.28
C GLU A 219 -4.72 35.06 22.18
N GLN A 220 -6.03 34.97 22.05
CA GLN A 220 -6.95 35.40 23.10
C GLN A 220 -7.23 34.18 24.00
N PRO A 221 -7.21 34.33 25.32
CA PRO A 221 -7.41 33.20 26.22
C PRO A 221 -8.85 32.69 26.17
N SER A 222 -9.03 31.45 25.80
CA SER A 222 -10.29 30.72 25.90
C SER A 222 -10.54 30.24 27.35
N PRO A 223 -11.76 30.19 27.82
CA PRO A 223 -12.08 29.81 29.21
C PRO A 223 -11.83 28.31 29.43
N THR A 224 -11.16 28.01 30.52
CA THR A 224 -10.84 26.69 31.02
C THR A 224 -12.09 25.85 31.28
N TYR A 225 -12.35 24.84 30.48
CA TYR A 225 -13.37 23.82 30.77
C TYR A 225 -12.72 22.71 31.60
N VAL A 226 -13.20 22.55 32.85
CA VAL A 226 -12.80 21.46 33.74
C VAL A 226 -13.85 20.35 33.61
N PRO A 227 -13.49 19.14 33.11
CA PRO A 227 -14.43 18.02 33.13
C PRO A 227 -14.55 17.44 34.54
N GLN A 228 -15.75 17.43 35.10
CA GLN A 228 -16.07 16.64 36.29
C GLN A 228 -16.11 15.15 35.92
N VAL A 229 -15.19 14.37 36.48
CA VAL A 229 -15.19 12.92 36.40
C VAL A 229 -16.24 12.37 37.39
N VAL A 230 -17.31 11.82 36.84
CA VAL A 230 -18.29 11.02 37.63
C VAL A 230 -17.85 9.56 37.48
N ILE A 231 -17.24 9.02 38.53
CA ILE A 231 -16.95 7.59 38.65
C ILE A 231 -18.25 6.87 38.95
N ARG A 232 -18.70 6.01 38.05
CA ARG A 232 -19.70 4.96 38.33
C ARG A 232 -18.99 3.61 38.29
N GLU A 233 -18.85 3.01 39.45
CA GLU A 233 -18.51 1.59 39.61
C GLU A 233 -19.69 0.73 39.14
N GLY A 234 -19.41 -0.33 38.38
CA GLY A 234 -20.41 -1.36 38.13
C GLY A 234 -20.17 -2.24 36.92
N GLN A 235 -19.60 -3.40 37.19
CA GLN A 235 -19.77 -4.68 36.48
C GLN A 235 -18.98 -4.93 35.20
N SER A 236 -18.02 -5.84 35.37
CA SER A 236 -17.30 -6.59 34.35
C SER A 236 -18.25 -7.44 33.51
N SER A 237 -18.29 -7.19 32.23
CA SER A 237 -18.67 -8.16 31.21
C SER A 237 -17.68 -8.03 30.06
N GLU A 238 -16.99 -9.15 29.76
CA GLU A 238 -16.08 -9.27 28.64
C GLU A 238 -16.81 -8.93 27.33
N PRO A 239 -16.26 -8.05 26.47
CA PRO A 239 -16.84 -7.83 25.15
C PRO A 239 -16.27 -8.90 24.19
N GLN A 240 -17.16 -9.70 23.66
CA GLN A 240 -16.93 -10.52 22.47
C GLN A 240 -16.51 -9.61 21.29
N ALA A 241 -15.25 -9.75 20.85
CA ALA A 241 -14.66 -8.95 19.78
C ALA A 241 -14.88 -9.63 18.42
N ASP A 242 -16.08 -9.59 17.87
CA ASP A 242 -16.38 -10.19 16.55
C ASP A 242 -17.09 -9.25 15.53
N CYS A 243 -17.25 -7.96 15.80
CA CYS A 243 -18.03 -7.08 14.91
C CYS A 243 -17.33 -5.81 14.38
N ALA A 244 -16.14 -5.44 14.85
CA ALA A 244 -15.61 -4.08 14.58
C ALA A 244 -15.11 -3.84 13.14
N ALA A 245 -14.55 -4.84 12.46
CA ALA A 245 -13.96 -4.62 11.12
C ALA A 245 -15.01 -4.51 10.00
N THR A 246 -16.14 -5.20 10.13
CA THR A 246 -17.22 -5.19 9.13
C THR A 246 -18.00 -3.89 9.17
N ASP A 247 -18.13 -3.26 10.34
CA ASP A 247 -18.86 -1.99 10.49
C ASP A 247 -18.06 -0.79 9.97
N LEU A 248 -16.77 -0.73 10.20
CA LEU A 248 -15.91 0.35 9.70
C LEU A 248 -15.87 0.44 8.16
N ALA A 249 -15.84 -0.69 7.47
CA ALA A 249 -15.89 -0.71 6.01
C ALA A 249 -17.25 -0.28 5.46
N LYS A 250 -18.34 -0.57 6.19
CA LYS A 250 -19.67 -0.09 5.86
C LYS A 250 -19.81 1.41 6.12
N GLU A 251 -19.29 1.91 7.24
CA GLU A 251 -19.31 3.34 7.57
C GLU A 251 -18.52 4.19 6.58
N LEU A 252 -17.35 3.73 6.14
CA LEU A 252 -16.57 4.41 5.10
C LEU A 252 -17.30 4.46 3.76
N PHE A 253 -17.96 3.37 3.37
CA PHE A 253 -18.72 3.37 2.13
C PHE A 253 -20.00 4.21 2.22
N VAL A 254 -20.60 4.38 3.39
CA VAL A 254 -21.70 5.35 3.61
C VAL A 254 -21.24 6.76 3.25
N LYS A 255 -20.06 7.17 3.67
CA LYS A 255 -19.50 8.48 3.29
C LYS A 255 -19.25 8.64 1.80
N VAL A 256 -18.75 7.59 1.15
CA VAL A 256 -18.59 7.56 -0.32
C VAL A 256 -19.95 7.66 -1.01
N THR A 257 -20.95 6.96 -0.49
CA THR A 257 -22.32 7.00 -1.01
C THR A 257 -22.90 8.41 -0.91
N GLU A 258 -22.73 9.11 0.22
CA GLU A 258 -23.16 10.50 0.39
C GLU A 258 -22.53 11.44 -0.65
N LEU A 259 -21.22 11.28 -0.93
CA LEU A 259 -20.54 12.06 -1.95
C LEU A 259 -21.07 11.75 -3.36
N MET A 260 -21.32 10.48 -3.67
CA MET A 260 -21.83 10.07 -4.98
C MET A 260 -23.29 10.50 -5.19
N HIS A 261 -24.11 10.57 -4.14
CA HIS A 261 -25.48 11.11 -4.22
C HIS A 261 -25.54 12.60 -4.57
N GLN A 262 -24.44 13.34 -4.41
CA GLN A 262 -24.36 14.75 -4.83
C GLN A 262 -24.16 14.88 -6.36
N LEU A 263 -23.86 13.81 -7.07
CA LEU A 263 -23.74 13.81 -8.53
C LEU A 263 -25.11 14.00 -9.17
N LYS A 264 -25.32 15.15 -9.81
CA LYS A 264 -26.56 15.45 -10.55
C LYS A 264 -26.39 15.13 -12.03
N GLY A 265 -27.27 14.31 -12.59
CA GLY A 265 -27.25 13.98 -14.01
C GLY A 265 -26.52 12.67 -14.35
N SER A 266 -26.10 12.55 -15.59
CA SER A 266 -25.50 11.33 -16.13
C SER A 266 -24.03 11.58 -16.49
N HIS A 267 -23.13 10.82 -15.88
CA HIS A 267 -21.68 11.01 -15.99
C HIS A 267 -20.98 9.73 -16.48
N THR A 268 -19.86 9.89 -17.16
CA THR A 268 -18.93 8.81 -17.46
C THR A 268 -18.07 8.47 -16.24
N ASP A 269 -17.41 7.32 -16.21
CA ASP A 269 -16.47 6.93 -15.16
C ASP A 269 -15.32 7.96 -14.97
N SER A 270 -14.85 8.54 -16.07
CA SER A 270 -13.79 9.56 -16.05
C SER A 270 -14.29 10.91 -15.47
N GLU A 271 -15.52 11.30 -15.80
CA GLU A 271 -16.13 12.52 -15.25
C GLU A 271 -16.38 12.36 -13.75
N ILE A 272 -16.88 11.20 -13.30
CA ILE A 272 -17.07 10.88 -11.88
C ILE A 272 -15.74 10.92 -11.14
N ALA A 273 -14.70 10.30 -11.70
CA ALA A 273 -13.35 10.32 -11.12
C ALA A 273 -12.83 11.77 -10.93
N SER A 274 -13.04 12.63 -11.92
CA SER A 274 -12.63 14.04 -11.87
C SER A 274 -13.43 14.84 -10.85
N ILE A 275 -14.76 14.68 -10.80
CA ILE A 275 -15.64 15.41 -9.87
C ILE A 275 -15.31 15.04 -8.41
N LEU A 276 -15.09 13.74 -8.15
CA LEU A 276 -14.78 13.24 -6.81
C LEU A 276 -13.30 13.35 -6.44
N ASN A 277 -12.46 13.83 -7.37
CA ASN A 277 -11.00 13.91 -7.22
C ASN A 277 -10.35 12.59 -6.81
N VAL A 278 -10.78 11.50 -7.45
CA VAL A 278 -10.28 10.14 -7.21
C VAL A 278 -9.70 9.54 -8.49
N THR A 279 -8.95 8.43 -8.36
CA THR A 279 -8.47 7.72 -9.53
C THR A 279 -9.63 7.08 -10.30
N LYS A 280 -9.47 6.94 -11.63
CA LYS A 280 -10.48 6.28 -12.47
C LYS A 280 -10.79 4.85 -12.01
N SER A 281 -9.80 4.15 -11.46
CA SER A 281 -9.95 2.80 -10.90
C SER A 281 -10.85 2.80 -9.68
N GLN A 282 -10.63 3.72 -8.75
CA GLN A 282 -11.48 3.88 -7.54
C GLN A 282 -12.91 4.27 -7.90
N ALA A 283 -13.08 5.23 -8.81
CA ALA A 283 -14.40 5.63 -9.27
C ALA A 283 -15.17 4.44 -9.87
N LYS A 284 -14.49 3.61 -10.68
CA LYS A 284 -15.08 2.43 -11.30
C LYS A 284 -15.56 1.41 -10.26
N GLU A 285 -14.77 1.12 -9.24
CA GLU A 285 -15.16 0.20 -8.17
C GLU A 285 -16.37 0.71 -7.39
N TRP A 286 -16.40 1.99 -7.05
CA TRP A 286 -17.53 2.59 -6.37
C TRP A 286 -18.80 2.55 -7.22
N ILE A 287 -18.68 2.80 -8.53
CA ILE A 287 -19.78 2.70 -9.49
C ILE A 287 -20.30 1.24 -9.56
N GLU A 288 -19.40 0.25 -9.66
CA GLU A 288 -19.78 -1.16 -9.71
C GLU A 288 -20.52 -1.59 -8.44
N ARG A 289 -20.05 -1.14 -7.28
CA ARG A 289 -20.72 -1.39 -6.00
C ARG A 289 -22.08 -0.68 -5.91
N ALA A 290 -22.16 0.58 -6.33
CA ALA A 290 -23.40 1.36 -6.38
C ALA A 290 -24.47 0.72 -7.27
N ILE A 291 -24.04 0.15 -8.40
CA ILE A 291 -24.93 -0.61 -9.29
C ILE A 291 -25.41 -1.91 -8.62
N LYS A 292 -24.49 -2.63 -7.95
CA LYS A 292 -24.82 -3.87 -7.22
C LYS A 292 -25.79 -3.63 -6.07
N GLU A 293 -25.66 -2.50 -5.38
CA GLU A 293 -26.54 -2.07 -4.29
C GLU A 293 -27.85 -1.42 -4.80
N GLY A 294 -27.98 -1.20 -6.10
CA GLY A 294 -29.24 -0.80 -6.76
C GLY A 294 -29.58 0.67 -6.69
N TRP A 295 -28.64 1.56 -6.36
CA TRP A 295 -28.88 3.03 -6.32
C TRP A 295 -28.15 3.81 -7.44
N MET A 296 -27.51 3.10 -8.38
CA MET A 296 -26.96 3.70 -9.59
C MET A 296 -27.31 2.86 -10.83
N LEU A 297 -27.70 3.52 -11.91
CA LEU A 297 -27.99 2.91 -13.20
C LEU A 297 -26.87 3.14 -14.20
N LYS A 298 -26.63 2.13 -15.03
CA LYS A 298 -25.72 2.14 -16.14
C LYS A 298 -26.48 2.21 -17.46
N GLN A 299 -26.24 3.22 -18.30
CA GLN A 299 -26.99 3.46 -19.53
C GLN A 299 -26.10 3.93 -20.69
N GLY A 300 -26.52 3.59 -21.93
CA GLY A 300 -26.05 4.21 -23.15
C GLY A 300 -24.71 3.72 -23.73
N ARG A 301 -24.37 4.28 -24.90
CA ARG A 301 -23.06 4.21 -25.54
C ARG A 301 -22.71 5.62 -26.04
N PRO A 302 -21.68 6.30 -25.51
CA PRO A 302 -20.73 5.82 -24.49
C PRO A 302 -21.40 5.58 -23.14
N MET A 303 -20.78 4.71 -22.31
CA MET A 303 -21.31 4.30 -21.03
C MET A 303 -21.43 5.47 -20.06
N ARG A 304 -22.63 5.68 -19.51
CA ARG A 304 -22.92 6.70 -18.51
C ARG A 304 -23.63 6.12 -17.30
N TYR A 305 -23.48 6.79 -16.17
CA TYR A 305 -23.98 6.36 -14.88
C TYR A 305 -24.82 7.48 -14.27
N THR A 306 -25.98 7.12 -13.74
CA THR A 306 -26.93 8.05 -13.14
C THR A 306 -27.33 7.54 -11.75
N VAL A 307 -27.30 8.40 -10.75
CA VAL A 307 -27.76 8.08 -9.40
C VAL A 307 -29.28 8.06 -9.39
N ILE A 308 -29.86 7.04 -8.76
CA ILE A 308 -31.30 6.90 -8.56
C ILE A 308 -31.61 7.50 -7.20
N SER A 309 -32.35 8.61 -7.16
CA SER A 309 -32.95 9.09 -5.92
C SER A 309 -34.06 8.10 -5.51
N ARG A 310 -33.93 7.51 -4.33
CA ARG A 310 -35.05 6.81 -3.68
C ARG A 310 -36.01 7.80 -3.05
#